data_aaabe221988ffb6062a43765f4d88853
#
_entry.id   aaabe221988ffb6062a43765f4d88853
#
_cell.length_a   1.000
_cell.length_b   1.000
_cell.length_c   1.000
_cell.angle_alpha   90.00
_cell.angle_beta   90.00
_cell.angle_gamma   90.00
#
_symmetry.space_group_name_H-M   'P 1'
#
loop_
_entity.id
_entity.type
_entity.pdbx_description
1 polymer ?
#
loop_
_entity_poly.entity_id
_entity_poly.type
_entity_poly.pdbx_seq_one_letter_code
_entity_poly.pdbx_strand_id
1 'polypeptide(L)'
;MYHAIVKLIAKKNFERVNQRDFASLLKDCVPNVYHRFSGNHALGGERHDREALGRWLDRLERLGPDMKLTVRDVWVKGLPHNTTIIVRWTNTDALPDGSRYENHGVHVVKMRWGKIVEIDANEDSQAVADALRIRAAHGIEEASAPPIVS
;
A
#
# COMPACT_ATOMS: atom_id res chain seq x y z
N MET A 1 -12.37 -5.20 23.00
CA MET A 1 -13.33 -5.37 21.88
C MET A 1 -13.06 -4.43 20.71
N TYR A 2 -12.91 -3.14 20.93
CA TYR A 2 -12.65 -2.16 19.88
C TYR A 2 -11.38 -2.51 19.07
N HIS A 3 -10.27 -2.81 19.72
CA HIS A 3 -9.02 -3.18 19.02
C HIS A 3 -9.17 -4.45 18.19
N ALA A 4 -9.96 -5.42 18.65
CA ALA A 4 -10.23 -6.63 17.87
C ALA A 4 -10.99 -6.31 16.57
N ILE A 5 -11.96 -5.41 16.63
CA ILE A 5 -12.71 -4.95 15.45
C ILE A 5 -11.77 -4.22 14.48
N VAL A 6 -10.91 -3.34 14.99
CA VAL A 6 -9.96 -2.59 14.17
C VAL A 6 -8.97 -3.54 13.49
N LYS A 7 -8.49 -4.59 14.16
CA LYS A 7 -7.64 -5.62 13.56
C LYS A 7 -8.33 -6.30 12.38
N LEU A 8 -9.62 -6.62 12.51
CA LEU A 8 -10.39 -7.22 11.42
C LEU A 8 -10.55 -6.25 10.24
N ILE A 9 -10.78 -4.97 10.51
CA ILE A 9 -10.87 -3.93 9.48
C ILE A 9 -9.54 -3.82 8.73
N ALA A 10 -8.42 -3.82 9.44
CA ALA A 10 -7.08 -3.75 8.82
C ALA A 10 -6.84 -4.94 7.90
N LYS A 11 -7.12 -6.16 8.35
CA LYS A 11 -6.98 -7.37 7.53
C LYS A 11 -7.88 -7.31 6.29
N LYS A 12 -9.10 -6.85 6.45
CA LYS A 12 -10.06 -6.70 5.34
C LYS A 12 -9.55 -5.71 4.29
N ASN A 13 -8.93 -4.60 4.71
CA ASN A 13 -8.39 -3.61 3.79
C ASN A 13 -7.21 -4.16 2.97
N PHE A 14 -6.34 -4.96 3.57
CA PHE A 14 -5.28 -5.64 2.84
C PHE A 14 -5.85 -6.64 1.84
N GLU A 15 -6.90 -7.37 2.20
CA GLU A 15 -7.59 -8.29 1.28
C GLU A 15 -8.27 -7.55 0.13
N ARG A 16 -8.82 -6.37 0.39
CA ARG A 16 -9.35 -5.49 -0.68
C ARG A 16 -8.29 -5.12 -1.70
N VAL A 17 -7.06 -4.85 -1.25
CA VAL A 17 -5.94 -4.59 -2.17
C VAL A 17 -5.65 -5.83 -3.02
N ASN A 18 -5.61 -7.01 -2.42
CA ASN A 18 -5.43 -8.27 -3.15
C ASN A 18 -6.53 -8.51 -4.19
N GLN A 19 -7.76 -8.14 -3.86
CA GLN A 19 -8.93 -8.29 -4.75
C GLN A 19 -9.07 -7.14 -5.75
N ARG A 20 -8.20 -6.13 -5.68
CA ARG A 20 -8.30 -4.91 -6.50
C ARG A 20 -9.58 -4.11 -6.26
N ASP A 21 -10.16 -4.22 -5.09
CA ASP A 21 -11.32 -3.45 -4.65
C ASP A 21 -10.88 -2.12 -4.03
N PHE A 22 -10.31 -1.27 -4.86
CA PHE A 22 -9.78 0.03 -4.42
C PHE A 22 -10.90 1.02 -4.09
N ALA A 23 -12.04 0.89 -4.74
CA ALA A 23 -13.19 1.77 -4.47
C ALA A 23 -13.65 1.66 -3.01
N SER A 24 -13.74 0.43 -2.48
CA SER A 24 -14.10 0.21 -1.07
C SER A 24 -13.05 0.75 -0.11
N LEU A 25 -11.78 0.56 -0.43
CA LEU A 25 -10.68 1.09 0.38
C LEU A 25 -10.70 2.62 0.41
N LEU A 26 -10.82 3.26 -0.75
CA LEU A 26 -10.83 4.72 -0.87
C LEU A 26 -12.03 5.35 -0.17
N LYS A 27 -13.17 4.67 -0.17
CA LYS A 27 -14.37 5.14 0.54
C LYS A 27 -14.15 5.26 2.05
N ASP A 28 -13.27 4.43 2.61
CA ASP A 28 -12.94 4.47 4.04
C ASP A 28 -11.86 5.50 4.37
N CYS A 29 -11.30 6.18 3.38
CA CYS A 29 -10.33 7.26 3.55
C CYS A 29 -11.02 8.61 3.60
N VAL A 30 -10.45 9.54 4.38
CA VAL A 30 -10.86 10.96 4.31
C VAL A 30 -10.42 11.58 2.98
N PRO A 31 -11.09 12.66 2.50
CA PRO A 31 -10.71 13.29 1.22
C PRO A 31 -9.26 13.76 1.15
N ASN A 32 -8.69 14.22 2.24
CA ASN A 32 -7.31 14.70 2.36
C ASN A 32 -6.38 13.66 3.00
N VAL A 33 -6.62 12.38 2.75
CA VAL A 33 -5.77 11.30 3.30
C VAL A 33 -4.31 11.50 2.91
N TYR A 34 -3.42 11.32 3.89
CA TYR A 34 -1.98 11.29 3.64
C TYR A 34 -1.54 9.86 3.34
N HIS A 35 -0.81 9.68 2.25
CA HIS A 35 -0.22 8.39 1.88
C HIS A 35 1.24 8.57 1.52
N ARG A 36 2.09 7.77 2.13
CA ARG A 36 3.51 7.71 1.83
C ARG A 36 3.93 6.28 1.52
N PHE A 37 4.75 6.13 0.49
CA PHE A 37 5.43 4.88 0.18
C PHE A 37 6.92 5.19 0.04
N SER A 38 7.79 4.43 0.69
CA SER A 38 9.21 4.73 0.73
C SER A 38 9.91 4.48 -0.59
N GLY A 39 11.03 5.15 -0.79
CA GLY A 39 11.90 4.97 -1.95
C GLY A 39 11.74 6.05 -3.02
N ASN A 40 12.77 6.17 -3.84
CA ASN A 40 12.82 7.10 -4.96
C ASN A 40 12.62 6.32 -6.27
N HIS A 41 11.38 6.03 -6.61
CA HIS A 41 10.99 5.24 -7.77
C HIS A 41 9.51 5.48 -8.10
N ALA A 42 8.99 4.83 -9.14
CA ALA A 42 7.63 5.05 -9.65
C ALA A 42 6.51 4.89 -8.61
N LEU A 43 6.73 4.07 -7.56
CA LEU A 43 5.76 3.85 -6.49
C LEU A 43 6.05 4.66 -5.23
N GLY A 44 7.19 5.37 -5.15
CA GLY A 44 7.58 6.15 -3.99
C GLY A 44 6.84 7.47 -3.86
N GLY A 45 7.24 8.25 -2.84
CA GLY A 45 6.75 9.61 -2.63
C GLY A 45 5.52 9.73 -1.74
N GLU A 46 4.92 10.89 -1.76
CA GLU A 46 3.82 11.28 -0.88
C GLU A 46 2.63 11.83 -1.66
N ARG A 47 1.44 11.52 -1.18
CA ARG A 47 0.16 11.97 -1.72
C ARG A 47 -0.68 12.53 -0.58
N HIS A 48 -1.40 13.61 -0.83
CA HIS A 48 -2.15 14.32 0.21
C HIS A 48 -3.64 14.41 -0.09
N ASP A 49 -4.13 13.58 -1.00
CA ASP A 49 -5.55 13.51 -1.32
C ASP A 49 -5.95 12.12 -1.82
N ARG A 50 -7.22 11.82 -1.66
CA ARG A 50 -7.80 10.52 -2.00
C ARG A 50 -7.75 10.21 -3.49
N GLU A 51 -7.88 11.23 -4.35
CA GLU A 51 -7.80 11.05 -5.79
C GLU A 51 -6.40 10.60 -6.23
N ALA A 52 -5.35 11.25 -5.71
CA ALA A 52 -3.98 10.86 -6.00
C ALA A 52 -3.65 9.46 -5.47
N LEU A 53 -4.17 9.10 -4.29
CA LEU A 53 -4.06 7.74 -3.77
C LEU A 53 -4.71 6.73 -4.72
N GLY A 54 -5.88 7.06 -5.28
CA GLY A 54 -6.56 6.23 -6.28
C GLY A 54 -5.68 5.99 -7.51
N ARG A 55 -5.06 7.04 -8.05
CA ARG A 55 -4.12 6.92 -9.18
C ARG A 55 -2.90 6.06 -8.82
N TRP A 56 -2.41 6.17 -7.60
CA TRP A 56 -1.30 5.35 -7.13
C TRP A 56 -1.69 3.86 -7.04
N LEU A 57 -2.87 3.56 -6.52
CA LEU A 57 -3.39 2.19 -6.45
C LEU A 57 -3.56 1.59 -7.86
N ASP A 58 -4.07 2.36 -8.81
CA ASP A 58 -4.19 1.93 -10.21
C ASP A 58 -2.83 1.64 -10.83
N ARG A 59 -1.82 2.46 -10.55
CA ARG A 59 -0.44 2.19 -10.97
C ARG A 59 0.11 0.92 -10.34
N LEU A 60 -0.13 0.71 -9.05
CA LEU A 60 0.29 -0.50 -8.35
C LEU A 60 -0.27 -1.75 -9.01
N GLU A 61 -1.56 -1.74 -9.39
CA GLU A 61 -2.19 -2.83 -10.12
C GLU A 61 -1.53 -3.08 -11.48
N ARG A 62 -1.28 -2.02 -12.25
CA ARG A 62 -0.63 -2.16 -13.56
C ARG A 62 0.79 -2.69 -13.47
N LEU A 63 1.54 -2.27 -12.44
CA LEU A 63 2.92 -2.70 -12.24
C LEU A 63 3.05 -4.07 -11.57
N GLY A 64 2.06 -4.49 -10.79
CA GLY A 64 2.10 -5.75 -10.06
C GLY A 64 0.76 -6.49 -10.12
N PRO A 65 0.31 -6.93 -11.31
CA PRO A 65 -1.02 -7.55 -11.44
C PRO A 65 -1.16 -8.87 -10.67
N ASP A 66 -0.06 -9.57 -10.44
CA ASP A 66 -0.03 -10.84 -9.70
C ASP A 66 0.41 -10.68 -8.25
N MET A 67 0.54 -9.45 -7.79
CA MET A 67 0.97 -9.14 -6.43
C MET A 67 0.00 -9.69 -5.40
N LYS A 68 0.54 -10.33 -4.36
CA LYS A 68 -0.22 -10.81 -3.21
C LYS A 68 0.40 -10.36 -1.89
N LEU A 69 -0.40 -9.66 -1.11
CA LEU A 69 -0.07 -9.24 0.25
C LEU A 69 -0.60 -10.26 1.26
N THR A 70 0.22 -10.60 2.25
CA THR A 70 -0.19 -11.45 3.36
C THR A 70 0.07 -10.73 4.67
N VAL A 71 -0.96 -10.48 5.45
CA VAL A 71 -0.85 -9.87 6.78
C VAL A 71 -0.26 -10.90 7.73
N ARG A 72 0.80 -10.53 8.43
CA ARG A 72 1.49 -11.38 9.41
C ARG A 72 1.10 -11.06 10.83
N ASP A 73 1.09 -9.77 11.18
CA ASP A 73 0.72 -9.29 12.51
C ASP A 73 0.01 -7.96 12.40
N VAL A 74 -0.86 -7.68 13.37
CA VAL A 74 -1.54 -6.39 13.49
C VAL A 74 -1.53 -5.96 14.95
N TRP A 75 -1.08 -4.74 15.21
CA TRP A 75 -1.13 -4.10 16.53
C TRP A 75 -1.98 -2.85 16.44
N VAL A 76 -2.77 -2.63 17.47
CA VAL A 76 -3.67 -1.46 17.54
C VAL A 76 -3.41 -0.72 18.84
N LYS A 77 -3.33 0.59 18.75
CA LYS A 77 -3.19 1.50 19.88
C LYS A 77 -4.21 2.63 19.78
N GLY A 78 -4.73 3.06 20.92
CA GLY A 78 -5.57 4.24 20.99
C GLY A 78 -7.06 3.93 21.03
N LEU A 79 -7.84 4.99 20.90
CA LEU A 79 -9.29 5.02 21.01
C LEU A 79 -9.90 5.49 19.68
N PRO A 80 -11.23 5.41 19.50
CA PRO A 80 -11.86 5.76 18.20
C PRO A 80 -11.52 7.13 17.65
N HIS A 81 -11.29 8.13 18.50
CA HIS A 81 -10.91 9.48 18.05
C HIS A 81 -9.46 9.60 17.58
N ASN A 82 -8.61 8.64 17.95
CA ASN A 82 -7.20 8.63 17.55
C ASN A 82 -6.64 7.21 17.67
N THR A 83 -6.71 6.46 16.57
CA THR A 83 -6.28 5.07 16.51
C THR A 83 -5.04 4.95 15.64
N THR A 84 -4.03 4.25 16.13
CA THR A 84 -2.84 3.86 15.35
C THR A 84 -2.87 2.35 15.14
N ILE A 85 -2.71 1.93 13.89
CA ILE A 85 -2.66 0.53 13.49
C ILE A 85 -1.29 0.27 12.87
N ILE A 86 -0.62 -0.77 13.34
CA ILE A 86 0.64 -1.23 12.75
C ILE A 86 0.36 -2.59 12.11
N VAL A 87 0.60 -2.70 10.82
CA VAL A 87 0.39 -3.94 10.06
C VAL A 87 1.71 -4.42 9.50
N ARG A 88 2.15 -5.58 9.94
CA ARG A 88 3.31 -6.27 9.36
C ARG A 88 2.83 -7.22 8.28
N TRP A 89 3.46 -7.15 7.11
CA TRP A 89 3.03 -7.91 5.94
C TRP A 89 4.20 -8.43 5.13
N THR A 90 3.92 -9.43 4.30
CA THR A 90 4.81 -9.91 3.25
C THR A 90 4.11 -9.76 1.90
N ASN A 91 4.89 -9.58 0.85
CA ASN A 91 4.40 -9.44 -0.52
C ASN A 91 5.15 -10.38 -1.44
N THR A 92 4.43 -11.00 -2.36
CA THR A 92 5.00 -11.84 -3.41
C THR A 92 4.42 -11.44 -4.76
N ASP A 93 5.23 -11.58 -5.80
CA ASP A 93 4.82 -11.31 -7.19
C ASP A 93 5.70 -12.10 -8.15
N ALA A 94 5.24 -12.26 -9.38
CA ALA A 94 6.01 -12.84 -10.47
C ALA A 94 6.57 -11.71 -11.34
N LEU A 95 7.88 -11.76 -11.64
CA LEU A 95 8.52 -10.78 -12.51
C LEU A 95 8.61 -11.30 -13.96
N PRO A 96 8.62 -10.39 -14.96
CA PRO A 96 8.59 -10.79 -16.36
C PRO A 96 9.85 -11.53 -16.83
N ASP A 97 10.95 -11.48 -16.07
CA ASP A 97 12.17 -12.26 -16.36
C ASP A 97 12.11 -13.70 -15.83
N GLY A 98 10.98 -14.10 -15.22
CA GLY A 98 10.81 -15.41 -14.60
C GLY A 98 11.27 -15.51 -13.16
N SER A 99 11.89 -14.46 -12.62
CA SER A 99 12.26 -14.39 -11.21
C SER A 99 11.04 -14.10 -10.32
N ARG A 100 11.19 -14.37 -9.03
CA ARG A 100 10.17 -14.11 -8.03
C ARG A 100 10.53 -12.86 -7.22
N TYR A 101 9.56 -11.98 -7.08
CA TYR A 101 9.64 -10.83 -6.19
C TYR A 101 9.14 -11.21 -4.80
N GLU A 102 9.92 -10.89 -3.79
CA GLU A 102 9.53 -11.04 -2.39
C GLU A 102 9.90 -9.77 -1.64
N ASN A 103 9.01 -9.31 -0.78
CA ASN A 103 9.23 -8.16 0.06
C ASN A 103 8.50 -8.33 1.39
N HIS A 104 8.88 -7.55 2.36
CA HIS A 104 8.21 -7.45 3.64
C HIS A 104 8.21 -6.00 4.08
N GLY A 105 7.25 -5.64 4.91
CA GLY A 105 7.18 -4.28 5.38
C GLY A 105 6.18 -4.09 6.51
N VAL A 106 6.06 -2.85 6.88
CA VAL A 106 5.19 -2.39 7.95
C VAL A 106 4.42 -1.15 7.46
N HIS A 107 3.09 -1.21 7.57
CA HIS A 107 2.26 -0.02 7.42
C HIS A 107 1.97 0.56 8.81
N VAL A 108 2.15 1.86 8.94
CA VAL A 108 1.61 2.61 10.08
C VAL A 108 0.40 3.39 9.57
N VAL A 109 -0.77 3.03 10.04
CA VAL A 109 -2.05 3.60 9.60
C VAL A 109 -2.69 4.34 10.75
N LYS A 110 -3.17 5.54 10.49
CA LYS A 110 -3.94 6.31 11.47
C LYS A 110 -5.39 6.42 11.05
N MET A 111 -6.26 6.20 12.00
CA MET A 111 -7.71 6.32 11.84
C MET A 111 -8.29 7.27 12.88
N ARG A 112 -9.33 7.97 12.46
CA ARG A 112 -10.15 8.81 13.34
C ARG A 112 -11.62 8.57 13.03
N TRP A 113 -12.37 8.16 14.05
CA TRP A 113 -13.82 7.88 13.92
C TRP A 113 -14.15 6.95 12.75
N GLY A 114 -13.36 5.87 12.61
CA GLY A 114 -13.56 4.87 11.57
C GLY A 114 -13.07 5.24 10.19
N LYS A 115 -12.44 6.41 10.01
CA LYS A 115 -11.89 6.85 8.72
C LYS A 115 -10.36 6.84 8.74
N ILE A 116 -9.77 6.38 7.64
CA ILE A 116 -8.33 6.39 7.45
C ILE A 116 -7.88 7.82 7.12
N VAL A 117 -6.96 8.35 7.92
CA VAL A 117 -6.41 9.70 7.74
C VAL A 117 -4.96 9.68 7.27
N GLU A 118 -4.21 8.60 7.54
CA GLU A 118 -2.82 8.48 7.15
C GLU A 118 -2.45 7.01 6.90
N ILE A 119 -1.68 6.78 5.84
CA ILE A 119 -1.10 5.49 5.51
C ILE A 119 0.39 5.71 5.24
N ASP A 120 1.24 5.20 6.11
CA ASP A 120 2.69 5.27 5.94
C ASP A 120 3.23 3.85 5.71
N ALA A 121 3.61 3.57 4.46
CA ALA A 121 4.10 2.27 4.05
C ALA A 121 5.63 2.25 4.04
N ASN A 122 6.21 1.33 4.79
CA ASN A 122 7.65 1.13 4.92
C ASN A 122 7.99 -0.32 4.55
N GLU A 123 8.78 -0.48 3.51
CA GLU A 123 9.19 -1.78 2.96
C GLU A 123 10.68 -1.74 2.59
N ASP A 124 11.20 -2.83 2.06
CA ASP A 124 12.51 -2.82 1.41
C ASP A 124 12.39 -2.10 0.06
N SER A 125 12.74 -0.82 0.04
CA SER A 125 12.63 0.02 -1.15
C SER A 125 13.66 -0.36 -2.24
N GLN A 126 14.78 -0.96 -1.87
CA GLN A 126 15.74 -1.47 -2.85
C GLN A 126 15.14 -2.63 -3.66
N ALA A 127 14.45 -3.55 -2.99
CA ALA A 127 13.76 -4.66 -3.66
C ALA A 127 12.70 -4.13 -4.64
N VAL A 128 11.94 -3.09 -4.25
CA VAL A 128 10.95 -2.45 -5.15
C VAL A 128 11.65 -1.84 -6.34
N ALA A 129 12.70 -1.06 -6.13
CA ALA A 129 13.45 -0.41 -7.22
C ALA A 129 14.03 -1.43 -8.20
N ASP A 130 14.58 -2.54 -7.70
CA ASP A 130 15.12 -3.62 -8.54
C ASP A 130 14.03 -4.29 -9.37
N ALA A 131 12.87 -4.59 -8.78
CA ALA A 131 11.73 -5.15 -9.49
C ALA A 131 11.21 -4.20 -10.59
N LEU A 132 11.15 -2.91 -10.31
CA LEU A 132 10.74 -1.90 -11.30
C LEU A 132 11.72 -1.82 -12.46
N ARG A 133 13.04 -1.93 -12.23
CA ARG A 133 14.03 -1.98 -13.30
C ARG A 133 13.84 -3.18 -14.22
N ILE A 134 13.54 -4.35 -13.65
CA ILE A 134 13.25 -5.56 -14.44
C ILE A 134 12.00 -5.34 -15.30
N ARG A 135 10.96 -4.76 -14.75
CA ARG A 135 9.72 -4.47 -15.48
C ARG A 135 9.96 -3.47 -16.62
N ALA A 136 10.73 -2.42 -16.38
CA ALA A 136 11.09 -1.44 -17.38
C ALA A 136 11.89 -2.08 -18.53
N ALA A 137 12.85 -2.94 -18.19
CA ALA A 137 13.66 -3.67 -19.18
C ALA A 137 12.82 -4.61 -20.07
N HIS A 138 11.63 -5.01 -19.60
CA HIS A 138 10.68 -5.85 -20.35
C HIS A 138 9.54 -5.04 -21.00
N GLY A 139 9.73 -3.74 -21.19
CA GLY A 139 8.81 -2.90 -21.96
C GLY A 139 7.68 -2.25 -21.18
N ILE A 140 7.68 -2.34 -19.84
CA ILE A 140 6.69 -1.64 -19.01
C ILE A 140 7.21 -0.26 -18.67
N GLU A 141 6.89 0.72 -19.51
CA GLU A 141 7.41 2.10 -19.42
C GLU A 141 7.03 2.78 -18.10
N GLU A 142 5.84 2.51 -17.58
CA GLU A 142 5.36 3.10 -16.34
C GLU A 142 6.25 2.75 -15.14
N ALA A 143 7.00 1.65 -15.20
CA ALA A 143 7.95 1.27 -14.15
C ALA A 143 9.09 2.28 -13.97
N SER A 144 9.35 3.14 -14.98
CA SER A 144 10.34 4.21 -14.93
C SER A 144 9.73 5.60 -14.78
N ALA A 145 8.42 5.69 -14.58
CA ALA A 145 7.73 6.97 -14.44
C ALA A 145 8.12 7.68 -13.14
N PRO A 146 8.05 9.02 -13.12
CA PRO A 146 8.22 9.75 -11.85
C PRO A 146 7.12 9.39 -10.85
N PRO A 147 7.38 9.56 -9.54
CA PRO A 147 6.37 9.31 -8.51
C PRO A 147 5.08 10.11 -8.74
N ILE A 148 3.96 9.52 -8.34
CA ILE A 148 2.69 10.26 -8.23
C ILE A 148 2.71 11.01 -6.92
N VAL A 149 2.70 12.33 -6.98
CA VAL A 149 2.75 13.20 -5.81
C VAL A 149 1.60 14.19 -5.83
N SER A 150 1.20 14.62 -4.66
CA SER A 150 0.18 15.66 -4.53
C SER A 150 0.35 16.51 -3.26
#